data_7111e034425364b03fe8a5b49b4db44e
#
_entry.id   7111e034425364b03fe8a5b49b4db44e
#
_cell.length_a   1.000
_cell.length_b   1.000
_cell.length_c   1.000
_cell.angle_alpha   90.00
_cell.angle_beta   90.00
_cell.angle_gamma   90.00
#
_symmetry.space_group_name_H-M   'P 1'
#
loop_
_entity.id
_entity.type
_entity.pdbx_description
1 polymer ?
#
loop_
_entity_poly.entity_id
_entity_poly.type
_entity_poly.pdbx_seq_one_letter_code
_entity_poly.pdbx_strand_id
1 'polypeptide(L)'
;MCGIAGWVSFEEDLTHRSSIIASMGEKLKNRGPDSWGIWLSPHCAFAQTRLIVIDPEGGVQPMIKEYGDKKYVIIYNGELYNTEEIRHELASLGYTFNGHSDTEVLLTSYIEWGTECVYKLNGIYAFAVWDEHENRLFLSRDRLGVKPLFYTYKNGLLIFGSEIKAILAHPYIDAEVDAEGLAEIFVMGPTRTPGVGIFRNINELKPGHCLTYSRSGIKVEKYWSLMSHIHEDDLNTTMEKVRFLLDDASKRQLVSDVPLCALLSGGLDSTAVSVFANEKLKKLGSKLKTYSVDYIGNDKYFKPNQFQPNSDSDLVEIVSKEINTNHNYVYVDNEELADALIPALYARDLPGMADVDSSLYLFLREVKKDVKVALSGEGADEVFGGYPWFRNKSAIEANTFPWIRMVEERMKLLSPQVVKLIRPLEYLNDRYREALNEVPKLPGEDKESARMREIFYLNQTRFLAMLLDRMDRMSMASGLEVRVPFLDHRLVEYVWNIPWEMKNLHNREKGLLRESLKGYIPSVVVERKKSPYPKTHNPVFRKKVKGWLQEIIDNPSSPILQLINRTEVQNLIDTDARDYDPAWFSQLMGGPQLFAYLIQINEWLLKYNIKIV
;
A
#
# COMPACT_ATOMS: atom_id res chain seq x y z
N MET A 1 -10.79 -4.59 -9.20
CA MET A 1 -10.67 -4.13 -7.81
C MET A 1 -11.83 -3.27 -7.40
N CYS A 2 -12.06 -3.13 -6.08
CA CYS A 2 -13.36 -2.64 -5.61
C CYS A 2 -13.18 -1.75 -4.37
N GLY A 3 -14.26 -1.13 -3.95
CA GLY A 3 -14.42 -0.58 -2.61
C GLY A 3 -15.47 -1.39 -1.87
N ILE A 4 -15.18 -1.80 -0.64
CA ILE A 4 -16.11 -2.51 0.22
C ILE A 4 -16.39 -1.69 1.49
N ALA A 5 -17.64 -1.69 1.93
CA ALA A 5 -18.06 -1.14 3.20
C ALA A 5 -19.18 -1.99 3.81
N GLY A 6 -19.23 -2.08 5.11
CA GLY A 6 -20.24 -2.84 5.79
C GLY A 6 -20.52 -2.36 7.21
N TRP A 7 -21.70 -2.70 7.67
CA TRP A 7 -22.20 -2.42 8.99
C TRP A 7 -22.95 -3.64 9.53
N VAL A 8 -22.57 -4.11 10.71
CA VAL A 8 -23.23 -5.21 11.43
C VAL A 8 -23.70 -4.73 12.79
N SER A 9 -24.95 -5.02 13.10
CA SER A 9 -25.58 -4.73 14.38
C SER A 9 -26.49 -5.88 14.79
N PHE A 10 -26.44 -6.24 16.07
CA PHE A 10 -27.40 -7.17 16.67
C PHE A 10 -28.46 -6.45 17.52
N GLU A 11 -28.34 -5.13 17.65
CA GLU A 11 -29.22 -4.28 18.44
C GLU A 11 -30.23 -3.51 17.59
N GLU A 12 -29.88 -3.25 16.32
CA GLU A 12 -30.74 -2.51 15.37
C GLU A 12 -31.11 -3.39 14.18
N ASP A 13 -32.34 -3.23 13.67
CA ASP A 13 -32.74 -3.78 12.38
C ASP A 13 -32.24 -2.89 11.22
N LEU A 14 -31.38 -3.45 10.39
CA LEU A 14 -30.72 -2.74 9.30
C LEU A 14 -31.50 -2.76 7.99
N THR A 15 -32.63 -3.46 7.89
CA THR A 15 -33.41 -3.60 6.63
C THR A 15 -33.86 -2.28 6.03
N HIS A 16 -34.02 -1.23 6.86
CA HIS A 16 -34.45 0.11 6.43
C HIS A 16 -33.32 1.15 6.48
N ARG A 17 -32.05 0.72 6.58
CA ARG A 17 -30.87 1.59 6.70
C ARG A 17 -30.11 1.79 5.39
N SER A 18 -30.77 1.64 4.24
CA SER A 18 -30.13 1.71 2.92
C SER A 18 -29.40 3.04 2.66
N SER A 19 -29.92 4.17 3.13
CA SER A 19 -29.30 5.48 2.94
C SER A 19 -27.93 5.60 3.65
N ILE A 20 -27.77 4.99 4.83
CA ILE A 20 -26.51 5.03 5.58
C ILE A 20 -25.45 4.21 4.86
N ILE A 21 -25.75 2.95 4.53
CA ILE A 21 -24.80 2.08 3.85
C ILE A 21 -24.46 2.60 2.43
N ALA A 22 -25.44 3.19 1.73
CA ALA A 22 -25.19 3.84 0.45
C ALA A 22 -24.24 5.05 0.57
N SER A 23 -24.36 5.86 1.63
CA SER A 23 -23.45 6.99 1.88
C SER A 23 -22.01 6.53 2.12
N MET A 24 -21.81 5.40 2.79
CA MET A 24 -20.50 4.77 2.99
C MET A 24 -19.92 4.29 1.65
N GLY A 25 -20.74 3.62 0.82
CA GLY A 25 -20.36 3.16 -0.51
C GLY A 25 -19.99 4.31 -1.46
N GLU A 26 -20.73 5.42 -1.44
CA GLU A 26 -20.45 6.60 -2.27
C GLU A 26 -19.05 7.19 -2.03
N LYS A 27 -18.51 7.08 -0.81
CA LYS A 27 -17.13 7.50 -0.52
C LYS A 27 -16.08 6.65 -1.23
N LEU A 28 -16.46 5.47 -1.70
CA LEU A 28 -15.58 4.50 -2.36
C LEU A 28 -15.74 4.46 -3.89
N LYS A 29 -16.59 5.31 -4.48
CA LYS A 29 -16.94 5.26 -5.92
C LYS A 29 -15.74 5.30 -6.86
N ASN A 30 -14.69 6.04 -6.50
CA ASN A 30 -13.50 6.14 -7.33
C ASN A 30 -12.74 4.81 -7.44
N ARG A 31 -12.82 3.96 -6.40
CA ARG A 31 -12.22 2.63 -6.38
C ARG A 31 -12.89 1.70 -7.39
N GLY A 32 -14.20 1.81 -7.54
CA GLY A 32 -15.00 0.96 -8.41
C GLY A 32 -16.03 1.75 -9.21
N PRO A 33 -15.60 2.43 -10.29
CA PRO A 33 -16.48 3.32 -11.04
C PRO A 33 -17.42 2.61 -12.01
N ASP A 34 -17.26 1.30 -12.24
CA ASP A 34 -18.00 0.59 -13.30
C ASP A 34 -19.39 0.13 -12.84
N SER A 35 -19.54 -0.26 -11.58
CA SER A 35 -20.86 -0.61 -10.99
C SER A 35 -20.83 -0.52 -9.47
N TRP A 36 -22.01 -0.54 -8.86
CA TRP A 36 -22.17 -0.56 -7.41
C TRP A 36 -23.38 -1.37 -6.99
N GLY A 37 -23.38 -1.85 -5.75
CA GLY A 37 -24.49 -2.59 -5.17
C GLY A 37 -24.55 -2.45 -3.66
N ILE A 38 -25.75 -2.61 -3.12
CA ILE A 38 -26.01 -2.75 -1.68
C ILE A 38 -26.80 -4.01 -1.41
N TRP A 39 -26.59 -4.56 -0.23
CA TRP A 39 -27.37 -5.67 0.30
C TRP A 39 -27.67 -5.42 1.77
N LEU A 40 -28.87 -5.79 2.20
CA LEU A 40 -29.41 -5.55 3.54
C LEU A 40 -30.07 -6.80 4.09
N SER A 41 -29.82 -7.06 5.37
CA SER A 41 -30.55 -8.01 6.21
C SER A 41 -30.82 -7.38 7.58
N PRO A 42 -31.57 -8.04 8.48
CA PRO A 42 -31.80 -7.49 9.82
C PRO A 42 -30.54 -7.14 10.59
N HIS A 43 -29.43 -7.88 10.39
CA HIS A 43 -28.21 -7.72 11.17
C HIS A 43 -26.99 -7.28 10.38
N CYS A 44 -27.07 -7.26 9.05
CA CYS A 44 -25.91 -6.91 8.22
C CYS A 44 -26.33 -6.05 7.04
N ALA A 45 -25.52 -5.01 6.75
CA ALA A 45 -25.67 -4.16 5.59
C ALA A 45 -24.31 -4.06 4.88
N PHE A 46 -24.30 -4.31 3.56
CA PHE A 46 -23.13 -4.23 2.71
C PHE A 46 -23.29 -3.21 1.59
N ALA A 47 -22.21 -2.49 1.27
CA ALA A 47 -22.07 -1.69 0.06
C ALA A 47 -20.78 -2.06 -0.65
N GLN A 48 -20.83 -2.11 -1.97
CA GLN A 48 -19.71 -2.43 -2.82
C GLN A 48 -19.70 -1.55 -4.06
N THR A 49 -18.51 -1.00 -4.40
CA THR A 49 -18.24 -0.34 -5.67
C THR A 49 -17.26 -1.19 -6.46
N ARG A 50 -17.53 -1.45 -7.74
CA ARG A 50 -16.81 -2.44 -8.53
C ARG A 50 -16.02 -1.80 -9.66
N LEU A 51 -14.73 -2.13 -9.75
CA LEU A 51 -13.92 -2.02 -10.96
C LEU A 51 -13.92 -3.40 -11.63
N ILE A 52 -14.51 -3.49 -12.80
CA ILE A 52 -14.65 -4.74 -13.55
C ILE A 52 -13.31 -5.07 -14.21
N VAL A 53 -12.69 -6.16 -13.75
CA VAL A 53 -11.42 -6.68 -14.28
C VAL A 53 -11.61 -8.09 -14.83
N ILE A 54 -12.36 -8.94 -14.12
CA ILE A 54 -12.70 -10.32 -14.50
C ILE A 54 -14.19 -10.51 -14.42
N ASP A 55 -14.74 -11.30 -15.35
CA ASP A 55 -16.12 -11.78 -15.41
C ASP A 55 -17.15 -10.66 -15.16
N PRO A 56 -17.43 -9.81 -16.15
CA PRO A 56 -18.36 -8.70 -15.99
C PRO A 56 -19.74 -9.13 -15.45
N GLU A 57 -20.25 -10.27 -15.93
CA GLU A 57 -21.58 -10.79 -15.59
C GLU A 57 -21.57 -11.69 -14.35
N GLY A 58 -20.64 -12.65 -14.28
CA GLY A 58 -20.56 -13.61 -13.17
C GLY A 58 -19.88 -13.09 -11.90
N GLY A 59 -19.21 -11.93 -11.95
CA GLY A 59 -18.55 -11.33 -10.80
C GLY A 59 -19.33 -10.21 -10.10
N VAL A 60 -20.65 -10.11 -10.28
CA VAL A 60 -21.49 -9.07 -9.65
C VAL A 60 -21.46 -9.22 -8.12
N GLN A 61 -21.39 -8.07 -7.42
CA GLN A 61 -21.34 -8.01 -5.96
C GLN A 61 -22.28 -6.90 -5.42
N PRO A 62 -22.79 -7.05 -4.18
CA PRO A 62 -22.65 -8.19 -3.26
C PRO A 62 -23.12 -9.49 -3.89
N MET A 63 -22.27 -10.55 -3.83
CA MET A 63 -22.63 -11.85 -4.39
C MET A 63 -23.30 -12.72 -3.33
N ILE A 64 -24.43 -13.33 -3.72
CA ILE A 64 -25.19 -14.22 -2.86
C ILE A 64 -25.05 -15.64 -3.39
N LYS A 65 -24.77 -16.59 -2.52
CA LYS A 65 -24.79 -18.02 -2.85
C LYS A 65 -25.53 -18.80 -1.76
N GLU A 66 -26.44 -19.65 -2.21
CA GLU A 66 -27.17 -20.57 -1.35
C GLU A 66 -26.58 -21.96 -1.47
N TYR A 67 -26.46 -22.65 -0.34
CA TYR A 67 -26.00 -24.04 -0.27
C TYR A 67 -26.81 -24.79 0.77
N GLY A 68 -27.65 -25.68 0.31
CA GLY A 68 -28.70 -26.28 1.14
C GLY A 68 -29.73 -25.22 1.59
N ASP A 69 -29.94 -25.13 2.89
CA ASP A 69 -30.78 -24.13 3.55
C ASP A 69 -30.02 -22.89 4.04
N LYS A 70 -28.71 -22.83 3.76
CA LYS A 70 -27.81 -21.76 4.19
C LYS A 70 -27.58 -20.76 3.09
N LYS A 71 -27.50 -19.48 3.48
CA LYS A 71 -27.25 -18.35 2.57
C LYS A 71 -26.03 -17.57 3.02
N TYR A 72 -25.17 -17.28 2.06
CA TYR A 72 -23.90 -16.56 2.24
C TYR A 72 -23.82 -15.36 1.31
N VAL A 73 -23.29 -14.26 1.80
CA VAL A 73 -23.13 -13.03 1.02
C VAL A 73 -21.70 -12.52 1.14
N ILE A 74 -21.07 -12.24 0.00
CA ILE A 74 -19.69 -11.71 -0.03
C ILE A 74 -19.63 -10.34 -0.69
N ILE A 75 -18.77 -9.47 -0.14
CA ILE A 75 -18.19 -8.32 -0.82
C ILE A 75 -16.65 -8.45 -0.79
N TYR A 76 -16.02 -8.17 -1.93
CA TYR A 76 -14.63 -8.47 -2.15
C TYR A 76 -13.90 -7.36 -2.92
N ASN A 77 -12.74 -6.97 -2.43
CA ASN A 77 -11.78 -6.07 -3.07
C ASN A 77 -10.46 -6.81 -3.23
N GLY A 78 -10.19 -7.33 -4.40
CA GLY A 78 -8.96 -8.10 -4.61
C GLY A 78 -8.91 -8.85 -5.92
N GLU A 79 -7.92 -9.75 -6.00
CA GLU A 79 -7.68 -10.68 -7.10
C GLU A 79 -7.02 -11.94 -6.56
N LEU A 80 -7.56 -13.13 -6.89
CA LEU A 80 -6.94 -14.41 -6.60
C LEU A 80 -6.16 -14.92 -7.82
N TYR A 81 -4.89 -15.24 -7.60
CA TYR A 81 -3.97 -15.70 -8.65
C TYR A 81 -3.95 -17.22 -8.82
N ASN A 82 -4.55 -17.96 -7.88
CA ASN A 82 -4.72 -19.41 -7.93
C ASN A 82 -6.21 -19.83 -8.02
N THR A 83 -7.02 -19.01 -8.66
CA THR A 83 -8.46 -19.24 -8.82
C THR A 83 -8.76 -20.60 -9.46
N GLU A 84 -8.05 -20.97 -10.52
CA GLU A 84 -8.32 -22.22 -11.24
C GLU A 84 -7.93 -23.44 -10.40
N GLU A 85 -6.84 -23.39 -9.65
CA GLU A 85 -6.44 -24.49 -8.76
C GLU A 85 -7.50 -24.74 -7.68
N ILE A 86 -8.00 -23.67 -7.06
CA ILE A 86 -9.05 -23.77 -6.04
C ILE A 86 -10.36 -24.23 -6.68
N ARG A 87 -10.73 -23.72 -7.85
CA ARG A 87 -11.92 -24.12 -8.60
C ARG A 87 -11.91 -25.62 -8.88
N HIS A 88 -10.79 -26.18 -9.35
CA HIS A 88 -10.64 -27.61 -9.61
C HIS A 88 -10.78 -28.44 -8.34
N GLU A 89 -10.20 -28.01 -7.22
CA GLU A 89 -10.33 -28.68 -5.93
C GLU A 89 -11.80 -28.70 -5.48
N LEU A 90 -12.50 -27.55 -5.50
CA LEU A 90 -13.91 -27.45 -5.13
C LEU A 90 -14.83 -28.25 -6.08
N ALA A 91 -14.53 -28.24 -7.39
CA ALA A 91 -15.30 -29.06 -8.35
C ALA A 91 -15.15 -30.56 -8.05
N SER A 92 -13.98 -31.01 -7.60
CA SER A 92 -13.78 -32.42 -7.19
C SER A 92 -14.58 -32.80 -5.94
N LEU A 93 -14.95 -31.81 -5.12
CA LEU A 93 -15.83 -31.96 -3.95
C LEU A 93 -17.34 -31.83 -4.30
N GLY A 94 -17.67 -31.62 -5.59
CA GLY A 94 -19.04 -31.60 -6.08
C GLY A 94 -19.65 -30.19 -6.24
N TYR A 95 -18.86 -29.13 -6.03
CA TYR A 95 -19.33 -27.76 -6.26
C TYR A 95 -19.41 -27.41 -7.75
N THR A 96 -20.41 -26.60 -8.11
CA THR A 96 -20.59 -26.06 -9.46
C THR A 96 -20.42 -24.55 -9.47
N PHE A 97 -20.05 -24.01 -10.62
CA PHE A 97 -19.80 -22.59 -10.81
C PHE A 97 -20.59 -22.07 -12.01
N ASN A 98 -21.15 -20.86 -11.88
CA ASN A 98 -21.94 -20.23 -12.94
C ASN A 98 -21.09 -19.33 -13.86
N GLY A 99 -19.95 -18.82 -13.36
CA GLY A 99 -19.05 -17.95 -14.08
C GLY A 99 -17.58 -18.34 -13.90
N HIS A 100 -16.70 -17.50 -14.41
CA HIS A 100 -15.25 -17.67 -14.22
C HIS A 100 -14.65 -16.70 -13.19
N SER A 101 -15.51 -15.96 -12.45
CA SER A 101 -15.11 -15.03 -11.41
C SER A 101 -14.36 -15.71 -10.26
N ASP A 102 -13.30 -15.08 -9.79
CA ASP A 102 -12.63 -15.44 -8.55
C ASP A 102 -13.48 -15.18 -7.30
N THR A 103 -14.43 -14.21 -7.37
CA THR A 103 -15.39 -13.93 -6.30
C THR A 103 -16.26 -15.15 -5.97
N GLU A 104 -16.75 -15.87 -6.99
CA GLU A 104 -17.56 -17.06 -6.78
C GLU A 104 -16.73 -18.20 -6.18
N VAL A 105 -15.47 -18.34 -6.63
CA VAL A 105 -14.54 -19.33 -6.09
C VAL A 105 -14.20 -19.03 -4.64
N LEU A 106 -13.97 -17.75 -4.29
CA LEU A 106 -13.68 -17.32 -2.92
C LEU A 106 -14.88 -17.59 -2.00
N LEU A 107 -16.10 -17.24 -2.42
CA LEU A 107 -17.30 -17.49 -1.63
C LEU A 107 -17.52 -19.01 -1.42
N THR A 108 -17.32 -19.79 -2.48
CA THR A 108 -17.44 -21.26 -2.40
C THR A 108 -16.35 -21.86 -1.50
N SER A 109 -15.13 -21.29 -1.50
CA SER A 109 -14.06 -21.68 -0.57
C SER A 109 -14.44 -21.46 0.89
N TYR A 110 -15.12 -20.34 1.19
CA TYR A 110 -15.63 -20.09 2.54
C TYR A 110 -16.76 -21.07 2.90
N ILE A 111 -17.65 -21.41 1.97
CA ILE A 111 -18.73 -22.37 2.20
C ILE A 111 -18.16 -23.75 2.57
N GLU A 112 -17.10 -24.20 1.86
CA GLU A 112 -16.49 -25.52 2.11
C GLU A 112 -15.59 -25.52 3.34
N TRP A 113 -14.66 -24.55 3.45
CA TRP A 113 -13.59 -24.58 4.46
C TRP A 113 -13.77 -23.56 5.60
N GLY A 114 -14.87 -22.81 5.60
CA GLY A 114 -15.11 -21.78 6.61
C GLY A 114 -13.98 -20.75 6.65
N THR A 115 -13.55 -20.37 7.86
CA THR A 115 -12.47 -19.43 8.10
C THR A 115 -11.09 -19.94 7.65
N GLU A 116 -10.91 -21.26 7.48
CA GLU A 116 -9.66 -21.89 7.04
C GLU A 116 -9.38 -21.66 5.55
N CYS A 117 -10.35 -21.18 4.77
CA CYS A 117 -10.17 -20.87 3.35
C CYS A 117 -8.96 -19.96 3.10
N VAL A 118 -8.64 -19.04 4.02
CA VAL A 118 -7.53 -18.08 3.90
C VAL A 118 -6.16 -18.73 3.72
N TYR A 119 -5.96 -19.95 4.21
CA TYR A 119 -4.69 -20.68 4.05
C TYR A 119 -4.46 -21.15 2.62
N LYS A 120 -5.53 -21.36 1.85
CA LYS A 120 -5.47 -21.83 0.46
C LYS A 120 -5.32 -20.71 -0.57
N LEU A 121 -5.63 -19.45 -0.20
CA LEU A 121 -5.63 -18.33 -1.14
C LEU A 121 -4.22 -17.86 -1.48
N ASN A 122 -3.95 -17.66 -2.78
CA ASN A 122 -2.82 -16.87 -3.27
C ASN A 122 -3.40 -15.66 -4.02
N GLY A 123 -3.20 -14.46 -3.49
CA GLY A 123 -3.76 -13.26 -4.07
C GLY A 123 -3.56 -12.03 -3.20
N ILE A 124 -4.10 -10.92 -3.67
CA ILE A 124 -4.18 -9.64 -2.96
C ILE A 124 -5.65 -9.37 -2.69
N TYR A 125 -6.04 -9.23 -1.42
CA TYR A 125 -7.46 -9.16 -1.07
C TYR A 125 -7.78 -8.50 0.27
N ALA A 126 -8.97 -7.91 0.30
CA ALA A 126 -9.76 -7.66 1.49
C ALA A 126 -11.19 -8.06 1.19
N PHE A 127 -11.80 -8.92 2.00
CA PHE A 127 -13.17 -9.37 1.79
C PHE A 127 -13.97 -9.50 3.08
N ALA A 128 -15.28 -9.47 2.92
CA ALA A 128 -16.25 -9.71 3.97
C ALA A 128 -17.24 -10.78 3.52
N VAL A 129 -17.47 -11.80 4.35
CA VAL A 129 -18.53 -12.78 4.17
C VAL A 129 -19.51 -12.68 5.34
N TRP A 130 -20.79 -12.52 5.03
CA TRP A 130 -21.88 -12.68 5.97
C TRP A 130 -22.48 -14.08 5.83
N ASP A 131 -22.41 -14.85 6.90
CA ASP A 131 -23.09 -16.13 7.05
C ASP A 131 -24.44 -15.87 7.74
N GLU A 132 -25.52 -15.94 6.97
CA GLU A 132 -26.86 -15.59 7.46
C GLU A 132 -27.41 -16.65 8.44
N HIS A 133 -26.99 -17.91 8.29
CA HIS A 133 -27.39 -18.99 9.20
C HIS A 133 -26.75 -18.86 10.58
N GLU A 134 -25.42 -18.62 10.60
CA GLU A 134 -24.67 -18.46 11.85
C GLU A 134 -24.79 -17.02 12.43
N ASN A 135 -25.40 -16.09 11.72
CA ASN A 135 -25.38 -14.65 12.03
C ASN A 135 -23.95 -14.18 12.34
N ARG A 136 -23.03 -14.45 11.42
CA ARG A 136 -21.63 -14.24 11.61
C ARG A 136 -20.99 -13.49 10.44
N LEU A 137 -20.28 -12.42 10.77
CA LEU A 137 -19.40 -11.73 9.82
C LEU A 137 -17.99 -12.34 9.90
N PHE A 138 -17.39 -12.59 8.74
CA PHE A 138 -15.97 -12.91 8.60
C PHE A 138 -15.31 -11.88 7.69
N LEU A 139 -14.27 -11.21 8.19
CA LEU A 139 -13.40 -10.30 7.43
C LEU A 139 -12.03 -10.93 7.29
N SER A 140 -11.40 -10.78 6.13
CA SER A 140 -10.01 -11.19 5.95
C SER A 140 -9.25 -10.18 5.09
N ARG A 141 -7.96 -9.99 5.42
CA ARG A 141 -7.02 -9.17 4.67
C ARG A 141 -5.81 -9.99 4.25
N ASP A 142 -5.31 -9.77 3.03
CA ASP A 142 -4.21 -10.52 2.47
C ASP A 142 -2.93 -10.49 3.33
N ARG A 143 -2.04 -11.45 3.06
CA ARG A 143 -0.83 -11.72 3.86
C ARG A 143 0.08 -10.52 4.07
N LEU A 144 0.23 -9.67 3.05
CA LEU A 144 1.12 -8.51 3.08
C LEU A 144 0.38 -7.17 3.19
N GLY A 145 -0.98 -7.23 3.20
CA GLY A 145 -1.82 -6.05 3.35
C GLY A 145 -1.83 -5.14 2.13
N VAL A 146 -1.72 -5.73 0.92
CA VAL A 146 -1.81 -4.98 -0.34
C VAL A 146 -3.15 -4.26 -0.46
N LYS A 147 -4.24 -4.92 -0.01
CA LYS A 147 -5.55 -4.30 0.03
C LYS A 147 -5.85 -3.73 1.40
N PRO A 148 -6.34 -2.47 1.48
CA PRO A 148 -6.67 -1.83 2.75
C PRO A 148 -7.97 -2.36 3.32
N LEU A 149 -8.05 -2.45 4.65
CA LEU A 149 -9.27 -2.76 5.39
C LEU A 149 -9.22 -2.14 6.78
N PHE A 150 -10.17 -1.27 7.07
CA PHE A 150 -10.33 -0.60 8.36
C PHE A 150 -11.63 -1.00 9.01
N TYR A 151 -11.68 -0.94 10.33
CA TYR A 151 -12.89 -1.22 11.10
C TYR A 151 -12.96 -0.41 12.39
N THR A 152 -14.15 -0.26 12.91
CA THR A 152 -14.42 0.23 14.25
C THR A 152 -15.43 -0.68 14.92
N TYR A 153 -15.24 -0.88 16.23
CA TYR A 153 -16.18 -1.61 17.07
C TYR A 153 -16.53 -0.76 18.30
N LYS A 154 -17.80 -0.39 18.39
CA LYS A 154 -18.29 0.47 19.47
C LYS A 154 -19.74 0.10 19.77
N ASN A 155 -20.06 -0.09 21.05
CA ASN A 155 -21.45 -0.31 21.52
C ASN A 155 -22.20 -1.42 20.76
N GLY A 156 -21.57 -2.58 20.52
CA GLY A 156 -22.19 -3.67 19.78
C GLY A 156 -22.36 -3.46 18.27
N LEU A 157 -21.76 -2.39 17.73
CA LEU A 157 -21.75 -2.11 16.29
C LEU A 157 -20.37 -2.40 15.73
N LEU A 158 -20.29 -3.16 14.65
CA LEU A 158 -19.09 -3.29 13.84
C LEU A 158 -19.30 -2.59 12.50
N ILE A 159 -18.45 -1.62 12.20
CA ILE A 159 -18.46 -0.90 10.93
C ILE A 159 -17.08 -1.07 10.30
N PHE A 160 -17.02 -1.34 8.98
CA PHE A 160 -15.75 -1.54 8.28
C PHE A 160 -15.78 -0.92 6.87
N GLY A 161 -14.61 -0.71 6.31
CA GLY A 161 -14.47 -0.21 4.94
C GLY A 161 -13.06 -0.30 4.41
N SER A 162 -12.93 -0.29 3.09
CA SER A 162 -11.63 -0.20 2.40
C SER A 162 -10.87 1.08 2.74
N GLU A 163 -11.58 2.17 3.05
CA GLU A 163 -11.02 3.48 3.33
C GLU A 163 -11.69 4.10 4.55
N ILE A 164 -10.93 4.89 5.31
CA ILE A 164 -11.39 5.53 6.55
C ILE A 164 -12.59 6.44 6.30
N LYS A 165 -12.58 7.19 5.17
CA LYS A 165 -13.70 8.07 4.80
C LYS A 165 -15.05 7.35 4.67
N ALA A 166 -15.05 6.06 4.35
CA ALA A 166 -16.27 5.26 4.30
C ALA A 166 -16.82 5.01 5.71
N ILE A 167 -15.95 4.75 6.68
CA ILE A 167 -16.32 4.59 8.10
C ILE A 167 -16.81 5.93 8.67
N LEU A 168 -16.10 7.02 8.40
CA LEU A 168 -16.47 8.37 8.86
C LEU A 168 -17.77 8.90 8.22
N ALA A 169 -18.26 8.29 7.15
CA ALA A 169 -19.56 8.61 6.56
C ALA A 169 -20.74 8.04 7.37
N HIS A 170 -20.47 7.13 8.31
CA HIS A 170 -21.49 6.58 9.19
C HIS A 170 -21.82 7.58 10.32
N PRO A 171 -23.12 7.88 10.57
CA PRO A 171 -23.53 8.98 11.49
C PRO A 171 -23.12 8.76 12.95
N TYR A 172 -22.76 7.54 13.35
CA TYR A 172 -22.34 7.23 14.73
C TYR A 172 -20.83 7.36 14.95
N ILE A 173 -20.08 7.75 13.92
CA ILE A 173 -18.62 7.85 13.98
C ILE A 173 -18.17 9.30 13.81
N ASP A 174 -17.58 9.83 14.86
CA ASP A 174 -16.97 11.16 14.84
C ASP A 174 -15.51 11.10 14.34
N ALA A 175 -15.09 12.16 13.65
CA ALA A 175 -13.70 12.34 13.25
C ALA A 175 -12.89 12.91 14.43
N GLU A 176 -12.55 12.06 15.38
CA GLU A 176 -11.75 12.40 16.56
C GLU A 176 -10.32 11.88 16.41
N VAL A 177 -9.34 12.70 16.84
CA VAL A 177 -7.93 12.33 16.89
C VAL A 177 -7.40 12.62 18.29
N ASP A 178 -6.79 11.61 18.90
CA ASP A 178 -6.20 11.69 20.24
C ASP A 178 -4.66 11.80 20.18
N ALA A 179 -4.02 11.69 21.34
CA ALA A 179 -2.57 11.77 21.46
C ALA A 179 -1.83 10.72 20.61
N GLU A 180 -2.38 9.49 20.49
CA GLU A 180 -1.79 8.44 19.66
C GLU A 180 -1.88 8.79 18.18
N GLY A 181 -3.04 9.23 17.70
CA GLY A 181 -3.23 9.67 16.33
C GLY A 181 -2.32 10.84 15.95
N LEU A 182 -2.17 11.83 16.85
CA LEU A 182 -1.22 12.94 16.65
C LEU A 182 0.23 12.47 16.64
N ALA A 183 0.60 11.52 17.51
CA ALA A 183 1.94 10.95 17.52
C ALA A 183 2.25 10.20 16.21
N GLU A 184 1.31 9.41 15.68
CA GLU A 184 1.45 8.77 14.37
C GLU A 184 1.70 9.80 13.26
N ILE A 185 0.92 10.88 13.20
CA ILE A 185 1.08 11.92 12.18
C ILE A 185 2.42 12.66 12.32
N PHE A 186 2.80 13.12 13.51
CA PHE A 186 3.95 13.99 13.67
C PHE A 186 5.28 13.25 13.90
N VAL A 187 5.26 12.09 14.57
CA VAL A 187 6.47 11.32 14.88
C VAL A 187 6.77 10.31 13.79
N MET A 188 5.79 9.45 13.47
CA MET A 188 5.95 8.40 12.46
C MET A 188 5.92 8.97 11.03
N GLY A 189 5.28 10.13 10.83
CA GLY A 189 5.20 10.82 9.55
C GLY A 189 4.32 10.07 8.54
N PRO A 190 4.78 9.92 7.28
CA PRO A 190 4.00 9.18 6.26
C PRO A 190 3.81 7.70 6.55
N THR A 191 4.66 7.08 7.40
CA THR A 191 4.41 5.71 7.88
C THR A 191 3.33 5.69 8.94
N ARG A 192 2.80 4.49 9.19
CA ARG A 192 1.79 4.25 10.19
C ARG A 192 2.09 2.91 10.88
N THR A 193 1.86 2.85 12.18
CA THR A 193 1.94 1.60 12.91
C THR A 193 0.82 0.65 12.44
N PRO A 194 1.11 -0.56 11.97
CA PRO A 194 0.09 -1.51 11.55
C PRO A 194 -0.95 -1.79 12.63
N GLY A 195 -2.21 -1.64 12.29
CA GLY A 195 -3.32 -1.75 13.22
C GLY A 195 -3.88 -0.41 13.67
N VAL A 196 -3.13 0.69 13.57
CA VAL A 196 -3.59 2.04 13.97
C VAL A 196 -4.29 2.73 12.80
N GLY A 197 -5.51 3.18 13.01
CA GLY A 197 -6.32 3.92 12.02
C GLY A 197 -6.22 5.43 12.13
N ILE A 198 -5.36 5.98 13.01
CA ILE A 198 -5.16 7.41 13.29
C ILE A 198 -6.36 8.08 13.98
N PHE A 199 -7.56 7.90 13.45
CA PHE A 199 -8.76 8.37 14.11
C PHE A 199 -9.11 7.48 15.30
N ARG A 200 -9.52 8.08 16.39
CA ARG A 200 -9.85 7.39 17.62
C ARG A 200 -10.90 6.30 17.40
N ASN A 201 -10.64 5.11 17.94
CA ASN A 201 -11.48 3.92 17.78
C ASN A 201 -11.58 3.36 16.35
N ILE A 202 -10.89 3.91 15.36
CA ILE A 202 -10.74 3.28 14.05
C ILE A 202 -9.44 2.47 14.05
N ASN A 203 -9.56 1.21 13.66
CA ASN A 203 -8.45 0.28 13.59
C ASN A 203 -8.21 -0.16 12.14
N GLU A 204 -6.99 -0.47 11.80
CA GLU A 204 -6.66 -1.19 10.58
C GLU A 204 -6.67 -2.69 10.88
N LEU A 205 -7.31 -3.51 10.05
CA LEU A 205 -7.09 -4.95 10.13
C LEU A 205 -5.68 -5.25 9.62
N LYS A 206 -4.82 -5.80 10.50
CA LYS A 206 -3.41 -6.03 10.18
C LYS A 206 -3.24 -7.00 8.99
N PRO A 207 -2.15 -6.87 8.20
CA PRO A 207 -1.80 -7.86 7.18
C PRO A 207 -1.78 -9.28 7.74
N GLY A 208 -2.27 -10.27 6.98
CA GLY A 208 -2.32 -11.67 7.42
C GLY A 208 -3.24 -11.95 8.59
N HIS A 209 -4.26 -11.11 8.80
CA HIS A 209 -5.25 -11.29 9.86
C HIS A 209 -6.66 -11.42 9.29
N CYS A 210 -7.47 -12.13 10.06
CA CYS A 210 -8.92 -12.16 9.89
C CYS A 210 -9.64 -11.71 11.16
N LEU A 211 -10.89 -11.31 11.00
CA LEU A 211 -11.76 -10.87 12.08
C LEU A 211 -13.10 -11.58 11.94
N THR A 212 -13.56 -12.17 13.02
CA THR A 212 -14.90 -12.75 13.14
C THR A 212 -15.72 -11.93 14.10
N TYR A 213 -16.96 -11.60 13.73
CA TYR A 213 -17.91 -10.91 14.60
C TYR A 213 -19.24 -11.64 14.63
N SER A 214 -19.77 -11.88 15.82
CA SER A 214 -21.07 -12.51 16.07
C SER A 214 -21.67 -11.98 17.38
N ARG A 215 -22.79 -12.52 17.83
CA ARG A 215 -23.36 -12.17 19.15
C ARG A 215 -22.42 -12.46 20.33
N SER A 216 -21.43 -13.35 20.15
CA SER A 216 -20.40 -13.62 21.18
C SER A 216 -19.29 -12.54 21.22
N GLY A 217 -19.33 -11.54 20.35
CA GLY A 217 -18.36 -10.46 20.26
C GLY A 217 -17.41 -10.56 19.07
N ILE A 218 -16.31 -9.82 19.15
CA ILE A 218 -15.29 -9.73 18.11
C ILE A 218 -14.08 -10.61 18.45
N LYS A 219 -13.54 -11.31 17.46
CA LYS A 219 -12.30 -12.08 17.54
C LYS A 219 -11.42 -11.72 16.36
N VAL A 220 -10.17 -11.31 16.63
CA VAL A 220 -9.15 -11.03 15.61
C VAL A 220 -8.05 -12.08 15.70
N GLU A 221 -7.73 -12.73 14.60
CA GLU A 221 -6.76 -13.83 14.55
C GLU A 221 -5.74 -13.60 13.44
N LYS A 222 -4.48 -13.92 13.73
CA LYS A 222 -3.41 -13.93 12.75
C LYS A 222 -3.35 -15.30 12.08
N TYR A 223 -3.62 -15.37 10.79
CA TYR A 223 -3.54 -16.60 10.01
C TYR A 223 -2.19 -16.76 9.29
N TRP A 224 -1.44 -15.66 9.12
CA TRP A 224 -0.15 -15.70 8.47
C TRP A 224 0.87 -14.76 9.11
N SER A 225 2.12 -15.15 9.14
CA SER A 225 3.29 -14.31 9.44
C SER A 225 4.54 -14.94 8.82
N LEU A 226 5.59 -14.15 8.64
CA LEU A 226 6.91 -14.65 8.28
C LEU A 226 7.40 -15.66 9.32
N MET A 227 8.03 -16.75 8.86
CA MET A 227 8.58 -17.81 9.69
C MET A 227 10.06 -17.99 9.37
N SER A 228 10.92 -18.00 10.40
CA SER A 228 12.35 -18.16 10.23
C SER A 228 12.76 -19.63 10.32
N HIS A 229 13.50 -20.09 9.33
CA HIS A 229 14.14 -21.40 9.28
C HIS A 229 15.50 -21.30 8.57
N ILE A 230 16.32 -22.35 8.70
CA ILE A 230 17.62 -22.42 8.04
C ILE A 230 17.40 -22.51 6.52
N HIS A 231 18.16 -21.71 5.77
CA HIS A 231 18.19 -21.80 4.32
C HIS A 231 19.18 -22.90 3.91
N GLU A 232 18.68 -23.90 3.19
CA GLU A 232 19.45 -25.13 2.88
C GLU A 232 19.98 -25.14 1.44
N ASP A 233 19.44 -24.29 0.55
CA ASP A 233 19.82 -24.26 -0.85
C ASP A 233 21.19 -23.59 -1.04
N ASP A 234 21.99 -24.10 -1.97
CA ASP A 234 23.19 -23.41 -2.44
C ASP A 234 22.86 -22.16 -3.27
N LEU A 235 23.87 -21.35 -3.58
CA LEU A 235 23.68 -20.09 -4.27
C LEU A 235 23.01 -20.26 -5.66
N ASN A 236 23.40 -21.29 -6.43
CA ASN A 236 22.86 -21.51 -7.78
C ASN A 236 21.38 -21.91 -7.70
N THR A 237 21.05 -22.86 -6.85
CA THR A 237 19.68 -23.29 -6.59
C THR A 237 18.82 -22.11 -6.08
N THR A 238 19.39 -21.29 -5.21
CA THR A 238 18.72 -20.09 -4.69
C THR A 238 18.39 -19.09 -5.80
N MET A 239 19.35 -18.80 -6.69
CA MET A 239 19.13 -17.92 -7.84
C MET A 239 18.07 -18.46 -8.80
N GLU A 240 18.07 -19.76 -9.07
CA GLU A 240 17.06 -20.41 -9.92
C GLU A 240 15.67 -20.35 -9.32
N LYS A 241 15.53 -20.63 -8.02
CA LYS A 241 14.24 -20.56 -7.32
C LYS A 241 13.71 -19.13 -7.25
N VAL A 242 14.56 -18.13 -6.94
CA VAL A 242 14.16 -16.70 -6.94
C VAL A 242 13.63 -16.32 -8.31
N ARG A 243 14.34 -16.66 -9.39
CA ARG A 243 13.91 -16.37 -10.76
C ARG A 243 12.60 -17.06 -11.10
N PHE A 244 12.49 -18.36 -10.80
CA PHE A 244 11.28 -19.14 -11.05
C PHE A 244 10.05 -18.55 -10.32
N LEU A 245 10.17 -18.23 -9.04
CA LEU A 245 9.07 -17.69 -8.25
C LEU A 245 8.63 -16.31 -8.75
N LEU A 246 9.58 -15.45 -9.15
CA LEU A 246 9.26 -14.12 -9.69
C LEU A 246 8.62 -14.22 -11.10
N ASP A 247 9.11 -15.12 -11.93
CA ASP A 247 8.54 -15.40 -13.26
C ASP A 247 7.10 -15.93 -13.14
N ASP A 248 6.89 -16.93 -12.29
CA ASP A 248 5.56 -17.50 -12.03
C ASP A 248 4.60 -16.46 -11.46
N ALA A 249 5.02 -15.69 -10.45
CA ALA A 249 4.22 -14.62 -9.88
C ALA A 249 3.84 -13.57 -10.93
N SER A 250 4.80 -13.13 -11.76
CA SER A 250 4.55 -12.16 -12.82
C SER A 250 3.53 -12.67 -13.85
N LYS A 251 3.62 -13.94 -14.20
CA LYS A 251 2.73 -14.58 -15.18
C LYS A 251 1.34 -14.87 -14.62
N ARG A 252 1.21 -15.27 -13.34
CA ARG A 252 -0.08 -15.45 -12.64
C ARG A 252 -0.85 -14.15 -12.55
N GLN A 253 -0.17 -13.04 -12.28
CA GLN A 253 -0.77 -11.73 -12.13
C GLN A 253 -1.19 -11.06 -13.45
N LEU A 254 -1.11 -11.76 -14.59
CA LEU A 254 -1.63 -11.30 -15.88
C LEU A 254 -3.10 -11.69 -16.13
N VAL A 255 -3.73 -12.42 -15.22
CA VAL A 255 -5.14 -12.79 -15.34
C VAL A 255 -6.01 -11.53 -15.40
N SER A 256 -6.73 -11.32 -16.52
CA SER A 256 -7.54 -10.11 -16.75
C SER A 256 -8.35 -10.25 -18.04
N ASP A 257 -9.63 -9.88 -18.00
CA ASP A 257 -10.49 -9.78 -19.19
C ASP A 257 -10.42 -8.38 -19.84
N VAL A 258 -9.61 -7.47 -19.24
CA VAL A 258 -9.45 -6.08 -19.68
C VAL A 258 -7.99 -5.75 -19.97
N PRO A 259 -7.72 -4.68 -20.75
CA PRO A 259 -6.35 -4.28 -21.06
C PRO A 259 -5.50 -4.00 -19.82
N LEU A 260 -4.26 -4.47 -19.85
CA LEU A 260 -3.28 -4.28 -18.79
C LEU A 260 -1.94 -3.71 -19.31
N CYS A 261 -1.13 -3.20 -18.37
CA CYS A 261 0.21 -2.68 -18.66
C CYS A 261 1.21 -3.05 -17.56
N ALA A 262 2.48 -2.64 -17.72
CA ALA A 262 3.46 -2.59 -16.65
C ALA A 262 4.00 -1.16 -16.48
N LEU A 263 4.28 -0.77 -15.23
CA LEU A 263 4.95 0.49 -14.89
C LEU A 263 6.46 0.26 -15.03
N LEU A 264 7.11 0.95 -15.99
CA LEU A 264 8.50 0.73 -16.37
C LEU A 264 9.35 1.96 -16.07
N SER A 265 10.21 1.88 -15.05
CA SER A 265 11.16 2.96 -14.68
C SER A 265 12.58 2.76 -15.23
N GLY A 266 12.82 1.71 -16.04
CA GLY A 266 14.16 1.31 -16.46
C GLY A 266 15.04 0.77 -15.31
N GLY A 267 14.49 0.60 -14.11
CA GLY A 267 15.15 -0.05 -12.97
C GLY A 267 15.04 -1.58 -13.03
N LEU A 268 15.85 -2.25 -12.19
CA LEU A 268 15.93 -3.70 -12.12
C LEU A 268 14.55 -4.37 -11.97
N ASP A 269 13.77 -3.88 -11.01
CA ASP A 269 12.53 -4.49 -10.55
C ASP A 269 11.42 -4.38 -11.61
N SER A 270 11.18 -3.17 -12.09
CA SER A 270 10.16 -2.90 -13.12
C SER A 270 10.50 -3.58 -14.45
N THR A 271 11.79 -3.68 -14.78
CA THR A 271 12.25 -4.39 -16.00
C THR A 271 12.01 -5.87 -15.87
N ALA A 272 12.34 -6.50 -14.73
CA ALA A 272 12.11 -7.93 -14.52
C ALA A 272 10.63 -8.30 -14.69
N VAL A 273 9.74 -7.58 -14.01
CA VAL A 273 8.29 -7.79 -14.15
C VAL A 273 7.83 -7.59 -15.60
N SER A 274 8.34 -6.55 -16.28
CA SER A 274 7.98 -6.28 -17.68
C SER A 274 8.45 -7.37 -18.64
N VAL A 275 9.65 -7.92 -18.43
CA VAL A 275 10.19 -9.02 -19.27
C VAL A 275 9.32 -10.26 -19.14
N PHE A 276 9.08 -10.75 -17.92
CA PHE A 276 8.30 -11.96 -17.67
C PHE A 276 6.84 -11.82 -18.13
N ALA A 277 6.23 -10.65 -17.88
CA ALA A 277 4.90 -10.36 -18.39
C ALA A 277 4.84 -10.35 -19.93
N ASN A 278 5.80 -9.68 -20.58
CA ASN A 278 5.85 -9.58 -22.03
C ASN A 278 6.12 -10.94 -22.70
N GLU A 279 6.93 -11.81 -22.09
CA GLU A 279 7.14 -13.18 -22.59
C GLU A 279 5.83 -13.99 -22.68
N LYS A 280 4.99 -13.92 -21.65
CA LYS A 280 3.68 -14.59 -21.64
C LYS A 280 2.75 -13.97 -22.68
N LEU A 281 2.66 -12.64 -22.76
CA LEU A 281 1.80 -11.96 -23.73
C LEU A 281 2.22 -12.21 -25.17
N LYS A 282 3.52 -12.26 -25.48
CA LYS A 282 4.03 -12.63 -26.82
C LYS A 282 3.57 -14.02 -27.24
N LYS A 283 3.58 -15.01 -26.33
CA LYS A 283 3.06 -16.36 -26.61
C LYS A 283 1.57 -16.38 -26.91
N LEU A 284 0.83 -15.37 -26.39
CA LEU A 284 -0.59 -15.15 -26.68
C LEU A 284 -0.84 -14.22 -27.87
N GLY A 285 0.20 -13.86 -28.65
CA GLY A 285 0.12 -12.99 -29.81
C GLY A 285 -0.08 -11.49 -29.48
N SER A 286 0.15 -11.10 -28.24
CA SER A 286 -0.03 -9.73 -27.76
C SER A 286 1.31 -9.09 -27.38
N LYS A 287 1.32 -7.74 -27.30
CA LYS A 287 2.49 -6.94 -26.91
C LYS A 287 2.16 -6.15 -25.65
N LEU A 288 3.06 -6.21 -24.66
CA LEU A 288 2.87 -5.48 -23.40
C LEU A 288 2.92 -3.98 -23.63
N LYS A 289 1.92 -3.24 -23.11
CA LYS A 289 2.00 -1.79 -22.93
C LYS A 289 2.83 -1.48 -21.70
N THR A 290 3.68 -0.45 -21.77
CA THR A 290 4.45 0.02 -20.62
C THR A 290 4.33 1.53 -20.47
N TYR A 291 4.42 2.03 -19.22
CA TYR A 291 4.30 3.45 -18.89
C TYR A 291 5.41 3.87 -17.95
N SER A 292 5.93 5.09 -18.17
CA SER A 292 6.86 5.76 -17.26
C SER A 292 6.43 7.19 -17.00
N VAL A 293 6.86 7.76 -15.87
CA VAL A 293 6.61 9.14 -15.49
C VAL A 293 7.88 9.97 -15.57
N ASP A 294 7.76 11.20 -16.05
CA ASP A 294 8.78 12.25 -15.99
C ASP A 294 8.10 13.60 -15.74
N TYR A 295 8.86 14.67 -15.55
CA TYR A 295 8.34 15.99 -15.24
C TYR A 295 8.68 16.98 -16.36
N ILE A 296 7.74 17.88 -16.66
CA ILE A 296 7.96 18.94 -17.65
C ILE A 296 9.15 19.82 -17.24
N GLY A 297 10.14 19.93 -18.13
CA GLY A 297 11.36 20.69 -17.92
C GLY A 297 12.42 19.98 -17.08
N ASN A 298 12.26 18.69 -16.80
CA ASN A 298 13.26 17.93 -16.05
C ASN A 298 14.61 17.87 -16.78
N ASP A 299 14.61 17.88 -18.10
CA ASP A 299 15.80 18.01 -18.96
C ASP A 299 16.68 19.26 -18.65
N LYS A 300 16.05 20.36 -18.18
CA LYS A 300 16.73 21.61 -17.83
C LYS A 300 17.14 21.69 -16.36
N TYR A 301 16.34 21.10 -15.48
CA TYR A 301 16.51 21.26 -14.03
C TYR A 301 17.12 20.05 -13.33
N PHE A 302 17.17 18.88 -14.01
CA PHE A 302 17.79 17.68 -13.44
C PHE A 302 19.24 17.94 -13.03
N LYS A 303 19.54 17.62 -11.77
CA LYS A 303 20.91 17.67 -11.25
C LYS A 303 21.31 16.27 -10.81
N PRO A 304 22.30 15.67 -11.47
CA PRO A 304 22.85 14.39 -11.02
C PRO A 304 23.28 14.47 -9.56
N ASN A 305 22.98 13.43 -8.81
CA ASN A 305 23.43 13.29 -7.43
C ASN A 305 23.91 11.87 -7.16
N GLN A 306 24.39 11.62 -5.93
CA GLN A 306 24.93 10.31 -5.55
C GLN A 306 23.93 9.16 -5.70
N PHE A 307 22.62 9.45 -5.58
CA PHE A 307 21.54 8.46 -5.63
C PHE A 307 20.89 8.35 -7.02
N GLN A 308 20.98 9.40 -7.83
CA GLN A 308 20.42 9.46 -9.18
C GLN A 308 21.44 10.10 -10.12
N PRO A 309 22.42 9.33 -10.64
CA PRO A 309 23.49 9.85 -11.49
C PRO A 309 23.03 10.19 -12.92
N ASN A 310 21.95 9.57 -13.42
CA ASN A 310 21.42 9.76 -14.76
C ASN A 310 19.88 9.92 -14.72
N SER A 311 19.34 10.55 -15.76
CA SER A 311 17.88 10.54 -16.01
C SER A 311 17.38 9.12 -16.24
N ASP A 312 16.14 8.83 -15.82
CA ASP A 312 15.52 7.53 -16.04
C ASP A 312 15.06 7.35 -17.50
N SER A 313 14.73 8.44 -18.19
CA SER A 313 14.16 8.43 -19.55
C SER A 313 15.02 7.69 -20.57
N ASP A 314 16.34 7.91 -20.58
CA ASP A 314 17.26 7.27 -21.54
C ASP A 314 17.27 5.76 -21.39
N LEU A 315 17.25 5.27 -20.13
CA LEU A 315 17.23 3.84 -19.84
C LEU A 315 15.87 3.20 -20.15
N VAL A 316 14.80 3.91 -19.90
CA VAL A 316 13.45 3.45 -20.25
C VAL A 316 13.35 3.24 -21.76
N GLU A 317 13.89 4.15 -22.57
CA GLU A 317 13.91 4.02 -24.03
C GLU A 317 14.71 2.78 -24.47
N ILE A 318 15.92 2.59 -23.94
CA ILE A 318 16.77 1.42 -24.25
C ILE A 318 16.03 0.14 -23.90
N VAL A 319 15.52 0.04 -22.64
CA VAL A 319 14.84 -1.14 -22.14
C VAL A 319 13.59 -1.46 -22.97
N SER A 320 12.73 -0.45 -23.21
CA SER A 320 11.47 -0.66 -23.94
C SER A 320 11.69 -1.16 -25.38
N LYS A 321 12.76 -0.70 -26.04
CA LYS A 321 13.17 -1.18 -27.38
C LYS A 321 13.69 -2.60 -27.32
N GLU A 322 14.60 -2.92 -26.37
CA GLU A 322 15.24 -4.22 -26.24
C GLU A 322 14.21 -5.33 -25.91
N ILE A 323 13.32 -5.08 -24.94
CA ILE A 323 12.26 -6.04 -24.60
C ILE A 323 11.04 -5.95 -25.56
N ASN A 324 11.05 -5.00 -26.47
CA ASN A 324 10.02 -4.79 -27.50
C ASN A 324 8.61 -4.60 -26.92
N THR A 325 8.41 -3.56 -26.10
CA THR A 325 7.11 -3.16 -25.53
C THR A 325 6.52 -1.93 -26.26
N ASN A 326 5.21 -1.69 -26.10
CA ASN A 326 4.57 -0.46 -26.51
C ASN A 326 4.67 0.55 -25.37
N HIS A 327 5.73 1.38 -25.39
CA HIS A 327 6.03 2.30 -24.30
C HIS A 327 5.35 3.66 -24.48
N ASN A 328 4.86 4.22 -23.35
CA ASN A 328 4.22 5.53 -23.27
C ASN A 328 4.84 6.35 -22.14
N TYR A 329 5.20 7.61 -22.42
CA TYR A 329 5.68 8.56 -21.42
C TYR A 329 4.54 9.43 -20.93
N VAL A 330 4.45 9.60 -19.61
CA VAL A 330 3.55 10.55 -18.95
C VAL A 330 4.38 11.68 -18.36
N TYR A 331 4.13 12.92 -18.80
CA TYR A 331 4.81 14.11 -18.31
C TYR A 331 3.93 14.85 -17.33
N VAL A 332 4.39 14.97 -16.07
CA VAL A 332 3.69 15.69 -15.01
C VAL A 332 4.07 17.16 -15.00
N ASP A 333 3.07 18.03 -15.01
CA ASP A 333 3.25 19.47 -14.86
C ASP A 333 3.55 19.84 -13.40
N ASN A 334 4.46 20.80 -13.18
CA ASN A 334 4.94 21.14 -11.84
C ASN A 334 3.95 22.00 -11.03
N GLU A 335 3.07 22.75 -11.69
CA GLU A 335 1.98 23.47 -11.01
C GLU A 335 0.87 22.50 -10.63
N GLU A 336 0.47 21.63 -11.56
CA GLU A 336 -0.51 20.57 -11.29
C GLU A 336 -0.04 19.62 -10.18
N LEU A 337 1.29 19.35 -10.09
CA LEU A 337 1.89 18.55 -9.03
C LEU A 337 1.59 19.11 -7.64
N ALA A 338 1.66 20.43 -7.46
CA ALA A 338 1.34 21.07 -6.18
C ALA A 338 -0.17 21.08 -5.92
N ASP A 339 -0.99 21.32 -6.95
CA ASP A 339 -2.46 21.30 -6.83
C ASP A 339 -2.97 19.89 -6.48
N ALA A 340 -2.27 18.84 -6.92
CA ALA A 340 -2.60 17.46 -6.62
C ALA A 340 -2.31 17.03 -5.17
N LEU A 341 -1.68 17.87 -4.33
CA LEU A 341 -1.47 17.58 -2.90
C LEU A 341 -2.79 17.27 -2.17
N ILE A 342 -3.86 17.99 -2.50
CA ILE A 342 -5.14 17.82 -1.83
C ILE A 342 -5.92 16.60 -2.37
N PRO A 343 -6.03 16.38 -3.69
CA PRO A 343 -6.55 15.12 -4.20
C PRO A 343 -5.82 13.87 -3.66
N ALA A 344 -4.49 13.91 -3.55
CA ALA A 344 -3.70 12.82 -2.99
C ALA A 344 -3.98 12.60 -1.49
N LEU A 345 -4.11 13.67 -0.71
CA LEU A 345 -4.54 13.61 0.69
C LEU A 345 -5.92 12.92 0.83
N TYR A 346 -6.90 13.30 -0.01
CA TYR A 346 -8.23 12.70 0.02
C TYR A 346 -8.26 11.26 -0.46
N ALA A 347 -7.40 10.91 -1.41
CA ALA A 347 -7.23 9.53 -1.82
C ALA A 347 -6.77 8.68 -0.65
N ARG A 348 -5.86 9.19 0.18
CA ARG A 348 -5.23 8.48 1.29
C ARG A 348 -5.98 8.56 2.61
N ASP A 349 -6.85 9.55 2.80
CA ASP A 349 -7.51 9.94 4.07
C ASP A 349 -6.56 10.55 5.12
N LEU A 350 -5.27 10.60 4.85
CA LEU A 350 -4.20 10.98 5.79
C LEU A 350 -3.10 11.77 5.07
N PRO A 351 -2.36 12.66 5.76
CA PRO A 351 -1.13 13.24 5.24
C PRO A 351 -0.13 12.16 4.79
N GLY A 352 0.50 12.37 3.65
CA GLY A 352 1.33 11.36 2.99
C GLY A 352 2.71 11.85 2.55
N MET A 353 3.24 11.27 1.46
CA MET A 353 4.56 11.60 0.95
C MET A 353 4.57 12.83 0.03
N ALA A 354 3.73 13.83 0.30
CA ALA A 354 3.70 15.11 -0.40
C ALA A 354 3.65 14.96 -1.95
N ASP A 355 4.60 15.58 -2.66
CA ASP A 355 4.71 15.53 -4.13
C ASP A 355 4.91 14.12 -4.69
N VAL A 356 5.47 13.20 -3.91
CA VAL A 356 5.65 11.80 -4.33
C VAL A 356 4.29 11.12 -4.51
N ASP A 357 3.35 11.36 -3.58
CA ASP A 357 1.97 10.86 -3.69
C ASP A 357 1.22 11.59 -4.81
N SER A 358 1.34 12.92 -4.89
CA SER A 358 0.72 13.73 -5.96
C SER A 358 1.17 13.30 -7.35
N SER A 359 2.47 13.09 -7.53
CA SER A 359 3.05 12.61 -8.79
C SER A 359 2.51 11.23 -9.17
N LEU A 360 2.47 10.30 -8.21
CA LEU A 360 1.94 8.96 -8.44
C LEU A 360 0.45 9.01 -8.81
N TYR A 361 -0.34 9.84 -8.12
CA TYR A 361 -1.76 10.04 -8.44
C TYR A 361 -1.95 10.56 -9.87
N LEU A 362 -1.22 11.62 -10.26
CA LEU A 362 -1.31 12.19 -11.59
C LEU A 362 -0.87 11.18 -12.67
N PHE A 363 0.22 10.48 -12.45
CA PHE A 363 0.72 9.44 -13.34
C PHE A 363 -0.32 8.33 -13.56
N LEU A 364 -0.86 7.76 -12.49
CA LEU A 364 -1.81 6.65 -12.58
C LEU A 364 -3.17 7.08 -13.14
N ARG A 365 -3.56 8.34 -12.95
CA ARG A 365 -4.73 8.95 -13.60
C ARG A 365 -4.59 8.97 -15.13
N GLU A 366 -3.40 9.26 -15.65
CA GLU A 366 -3.13 9.21 -17.08
C GLU A 366 -3.11 7.76 -17.61
N VAL A 367 -2.42 6.84 -16.90
CA VAL A 367 -2.38 5.41 -17.25
C VAL A 367 -3.77 4.79 -17.33
N LYS A 368 -4.67 5.19 -16.43
CA LYS A 368 -6.06 4.71 -16.37
C LYS A 368 -6.86 4.97 -17.63
N LYS A 369 -6.51 5.99 -18.43
CA LYS A 369 -7.24 6.30 -19.67
C LYS A 369 -7.19 5.15 -20.68
N ASP A 370 -6.13 4.33 -20.63
CA ASP A 370 -5.87 3.26 -21.61
C ASP A 370 -6.04 1.85 -21.05
N VAL A 371 -5.89 1.65 -19.73
CA VAL A 371 -5.88 0.32 -19.10
C VAL A 371 -6.56 0.35 -17.73
N LYS A 372 -6.99 -0.82 -17.25
CA LYS A 372 -7.58 -0.97 -15.91
C LYS A 372 -6.67 -1.70 -14.91
N VAL A 373 -5.62 -2.35 -15.40
CA VAL A 373 -4.68 -3.13 -14.58
C VAL A 373 -3.25 -2.73 -14.93
N ALA A 374 -2.40 -2.57 -13.91
CA ALA A 374 -0.97 -2.32 -14.07
C ALA A 374 -0.14 -3.23 -13.16
N LEU A 375 0.99 -3.75 -13.67
CA LEU A 375 1.97 -4.47 -12.87
C LEU A 375 3.06 -3.48 -12.42
N SER A 376 3.48 -3.58 -11.15
CA SER A 376 4.52 -2.75 -10.55
C SER A 376 5.67 -3.59 -10.01
N GLY A 377 6.88 -3.04 -10.03
CA GLY A 377 8.06 -3.61 -9.36
C GLY A 377 8.16 -3.30 -7.87
N GLU A 378 7.11 -2.76 -7.25
CA GLU A 378 7.08 -2.41 -5.82
C GLU A 378 7.32 -3.65 -4.95
N GLY A 379 7.99 -3.48 -3.80
CA GLY A 379 8.32 -4.55 -2.85
C GLY A 379 9.70 -5.17 -3.03
N ALA A 380 10.33 -5.04 -4.19
CA ALA A 380 11.64 -5.62 -4.46
C ALA A 380 12.74 -5.10 -3.52
N ASP A 381 12.71 -3.81 -3.20
CA ASP A 381 13.72 -3.19 -2.32
C ASP A 381 13.59 -3.67 -0.87
N GLU A 382 12.38 -3.90 -0.39
CA GLU A 382 12.08 -4.39 0.95
C GLU A 382 12.43 -5.86 1.11
N VAL A 383 12.20 -6.65 0.07
CA VAL A 383 12.43 -8.10 0.07
C VAL A 383 13.91 -8.43 -0.14
N PHE A 384 14.61 -7.70 -1.02
CA PHE A 384 15.99 -7.99 -1.40
C PHE A 384 17.05 -7.01 -0.85
N GLY A 385 16.68 -6.05 -0.02
CA GLY A 385 17.63 -5.11 0.60
C GLY A 385 18.16 -4.03 -0.35
N GLY A 386 17.24 -3.33 -1.04
CA GLY A 386 17.59 -2.32 -2.04
C GLY A 386 17.98 -0.95 -1.48
N TYR A 387 17.60 -0.60 -0.26
CA TYR A 387 17.82 0.73 0.30
C TYR A 387 19.23 0.92 0.87
N PRO A 388 19.75 2.18 0.94
CA PRO A 388 21.07 2.47 1.49
C PRO A 388 21.26 2.03 2.93
N TRP A 389 20.21 2.07 3.77
CA TRP A 389 20.31 1.70 5.18
C TRP A 389 20.59 0.21 5.42
N PHE A 390 20.41 -0.66 4.44
CA PHE A 390 20.83 -2.07 4.54
C PHE A 390 22.36 -2.24 4.52
N ARG A 391 23.11 -1.21 4.09
CA ARG A 391 24.58 -1.22 3.96
C ARG A 391 25.28 -0.07 4.71
N ASN A 392 24.51 0.87 5.23
CA ASN A 392 25.06 1.96 6.04
C ASN A 392 25.20 1.51 7.49
N LYS A 393 26.44 1.39 7.97
CA LYS A 393 26.76 0.90 9.32
C LYS A 393 26.04 1.69 10.42
N SER A 394 26.00 3.02 10.35
CA SER A 394 25.33 3.84 11.35
C SER A 394 23.81 3.64 11.39
N ALA A 395 23.20 3.34 10.24
CA ALA A 395 21.77 3.02 10.18
C ALA A 395 21.48 1.60 10.70
N ILE A 396 22.38 0.65 10.43
CA ILE A 396 22.29 -0.73 10.93
C ILE A 396 22.39 -0.76 12.46
N GLU A 397 23.32 0.00 13.03
CA GLU A 397 23.58 0.05 14.49
C GLU A 397 22.57 0.93 15.25
N ALA A 398 21.81 1.78 14.57
CA ALA A 398 20.84 2.68 15.21
C ALA A 398 19.64 1.93 15.83
N ASN A 399 19.26 2.34 17.04
CA ASN A 399 18.07 1.80 17.74
C ASN A 399 16.81 2.59 17.38
N THR A 400 16.51 2.70 16.08
CA THR A 400 15.34 3.42 15.56
C THR A 400 15.01 2.93 14.15
N PHE A 401 13.86 3.36 13.62
CA PHE A 401 13.49 3.11 12.22
C PHE A 401 14.44 3.85 11.28
N PRO A 402 15.13 3.18 10.33
CA PRO A 402 16.15 3.80 9.49
C PRO A 402 15.67 4.97 8.61
N TRP A 403 14.38 5.03 8.33
CA TRP A 403 13.74 6.04 7.46
C TRP A 403 13.15 7.24 8.23
N ILE A 404 13.02 7.16 9.57
CA ILE A 404 12.52 8.26 10.41
C ILE A 404 13.72 9.03 10.94
N ARG A 405 13.83 10.30 10.54
CA ARG A 405 14.99 11.13 10.86
C ARG A 405 14.56 12.47 11.43
N MET A 406 15.51 13.18 12.05
CA MET A 406 15.35 14.55 12.52
C MET A 406 14.08 14.74 13.39
N VAL A 407 13.79 13.78 14.25
CA VAL A 407 12.57 13.83 15.07
C VAL A 407 12.62 15.02 16.03
N GLU A 408 13.74 15.26 16.69
CA GLU A 408 13.91 16.38 17.63
C GLU A 408 13.74 17.73 16.93
N GLU A 409 14.33 17.90 15.73
CA GLU A 409 14.22 19.10 14.92
C GLU A 409 12.78 19.32 14.47
N ARG A 410 12.09 18.27 14.01
CA ARG A 410 10.67 18.37 13.61
C ARG A 410 9.76 18.71 14.78
N MET A 411 10.07 18.20 15.98
CA MET A 411 9.26 18.49 17.17
C MET A 411 9.35 19.96 17.61
N LYS A 412 10.39 20.70 17.23
CA LYS A 412 10.45 22.16 17.45
C LYS A 412 9.35 22.91 16.70
N LEU A 413 8.87 22.36 15.59
CA LEU A 413 7.77 22.93 14.81
C LEU A 413 6.40 22.81 15.51
N LEU A 414 6.28 22.00 16.55
CA LEU A 414 5.04 21.79 17.31
C LEU A 414 4.97 22.68 18.53
N SER A 415 3.74 22.99 18.97
CA SER A 415 3.53 23.67 20.23
C SER A 415 4.04 22.83 21.40
N PRO A 416 4.58 23.45 22.47
CA PRO A 416 5.05 22.71 23.65
C PRO A 416 4.00 21.81 24.27
N GLN A 417 2.73 22.21 24.18
CA GLN A 417 1.58 21.44 24.68
C GLN A 417 1.42 20.12 23.89
N VAL A 418 1.51 20.18 22.57
CA VAL A 418 1.44 19.00 21.71
C VAL A 418 2.63 18.09 21.96
N VAL A 419 3.85 18.61 22.03
CA VAL A 419 5.06 17.81 22.32
C VAL A 419 4.92 17.08 23.65
N LYS A 420 4.42 17.77 24.70
CA LYS A 420 4.17 17.14 26.02
C LYS A 420 3.08 16.06 25.94
N LEU A 421 2.05 16.26 25.13
CA LEU A 421 0.95 15.32 24.95
C LEU A 421 1.40 14.03 24.26
N ILE A 422 2.11 14.14 23.12
CA ILE A 422 2.50 13.01 22.28
C ILE A 422 3.76 12.28 22.71
N ARG A 423 4.60 12.87 23.57
CA ARG A 423 5.86 12.31 24.08
C ARG A 423 6.71 11.65 22.97
N PRO A 424 7.20 12.42 21.98
CA PRO A 424 7.63 11.90 20.68
C PRO A 424 8.73 10.85 20.74
N LEU A 425 9.77 11.05 21.56
CA LEU A 425 10.88 10.11 21.65
C LEU A 425 10.50 8.80 22.36
N GLU A 426 9.65 8.89 23.40
CA GLU A 426 9.10 7.70 24.06
C GLU A 426 8.22 6.93 23.08
N TYR A 427 7.30 7.63 22.39
CA TYR A 427 6.42 7.02 21.41
C TYR A 427 7.18 6.28 20.31
N LEU A 428 8.18 6.95 19.69
CA LEU A 428 9.02 6.33 18.66
C LEU A 428 9.74 5.07 19.16
N ASN A 429 10.33 5.16 20.37
CA ASN A 429 11.05 4.06 20.97
C ASN A 429 10.13 2.87 21.31
N ASP A 430 8.92 3.13 21.80
CA ASP A 430 7.95 2.09 22.11
C ASP A 430 7.49 1.37 20.83
N ARG A 431 7.12 2.10 19.79
CA ARG A 431 6.77 1.51 18.48
C ARG A 431 7.91 0.70 17.87
N TYR A 432 9.15 1.19 18.01
CA TYR A 432 10.32 0.47 17.54
C TYR A 432 10.53 -0.85 18.32
N ARG A 433 10.45 -0.82 19.64
CA ARG A 433 10.59 -2.03 20.47
C ARG A 433 9.49 -3.04 20.22
N GLU A 434 8.24 -2.60 20.09
CA GLU A 434 7.13 -3.48 19.72
C GLU A 434 7.40 -4.18 18.40
N ALA A 435 7.87 -3.45 17.38
CA ALA A 435 8.21 -4.03 16.09
C ALA A 435 9.33 -5.06 16.18
N LEU A 436 10.36 -4.83 17.00
CA LEU A 436 11.44 -5.79 17.24
C LEU A 436 10.99 -7.05 18.00
N ASN A 437 10.01 -6.93 18.89
CA ASN A 437 9.45 -8.06 19.61
C ASN A 437 8.63 -9.01 18.70
N GLU A 438 8.14 -8.51 17.57
CA GLU A 438 7.41 -9.32 16.58
C GLU A 438 8.33 -10.10 15.64
N VAL A 439 9.64 -9.80 15.60
CA VAL A 439 10.60 -10.43 14.68
C VAL A 439 10.69 -11.94 14.91
N PRO A 440 10.42 -12.79 13.90
CA PRO A 440 10.60 -14.23 14.04
C PRO A 440 12.11 -14.55 14.08
N LYS A 441 12.61 -14.88 15.26
CA LYS A 441 14.03 -15.17 15.51
C LYS A 441 14.41 -16.54 14.97
N LEU A 442 15.66 -16.67 14.49
CA LEU A 442 16.26 -17.95 14.11
C LEU A 442 17.21 -18.42 15.22
N PRO A 443 16.96 -19.56 15.88
CA PRO A 443 17.86 -20.08 16.92
C PRO A 443 19.27 -20.33 16.41
N GLY A 444 20.29 -19.89 17.16
CA GLY A 444 21.70 -20.07 16.81
C GLY A 444 22.25 -19.06 15.80
N GLU A 445 21.46 -18.12 15.35
CA GLU A 445 21.89 -17.03 14.45
C GLU A 445 22.89 -16.09 15.17
N ASP A 446 23.93 -15.66 14.47
CA ASP A 446 24.88 -14.69 15.00
C ASP A 446 24.26 -13.28 15.10
N LYS A 447 24.93 -12.37 15.82
CA LYS A 447 24.38 -11.04 16.11
C LYS A 447 24.19 -10.17 14.86
N GLU A 448 25.06 -10.29 13.87
CA GLU A 448 24.98 -9.49 12.63
C GLU A 448 23.80 -9.98 11.77
N SER A 449 23.70 -11.28 11.57
CA SER A 449 22.59 -11.91 10.86
C SER A 449 21.24 -11.62 11.54
N ALA A 450 21.17 -11.75 12.88
CA ALA A 450 19.99 -11.39 13.66
C ALA A 450 19.60 -9.92 13.48
N ARG A 451 20.58 -9.01 13.47
CA ARG A 451 20.32 -7.58 13.24
C ARG A 451 19.82 -7.30 11.83
N MET A 452 20.39 -7.95 10.81
CA MET A 452 19.90 -7.83 9.44
C MET A 452 18.46 -8.35 9.31
N ARG A 453 18.12 -9.45 9.99
CA ARG A 453 16.75 -9.98 10.07
C ARG A 453 15.77 -8.96 10.66
N GLU A 454 16.14 -8.28 11.74
CA GLU A 454 15.36 -7.18 12.32
C GLU A 454 15.12 -6.07 11.29
N ILE A 455 16.15 -5.61 10.57
CA ILE A 455 16.02 -4.55 9.57
C ILE A 455 15.10 -4.99 8.42
N PHE A 456 15.24 -6.22 7.91
CA PHE A 456 14.35 -6.76 6.90
C PHE A 456 12.89 -6.83 7.38
N TYR A 457 12.68 -7.27 8.63
CA TYR A 457 11.34 -7.31 9.23
C TYR A 457 10.71 -5.93 9.32
N LEU A 458 11.44 -4.95 9.84
CA LEU A 458 10.98 -3.57 9.92
C LEU A 458 10.62 -3.01 8.52
N ASN A 459 11.45 -3.29 7.51
CA ASN A 459 11.16 -2.85 6.15
C ASN A 459 9.89 -3.50 5.59
N GLN A 460 9.74 -4.81 5.73
CA GLN A 460 8.61 -5.55 5.17
C GLN A 460 7.29 -5.32 5.91
N THR A 461 7.33 -4.97 7.21
CA THR A 461 6.10 -4.85 8.02
C THR A 461 5.74 -3.40 8.36
N ARG A 462 6.65 -2.44 8.22
CA ARG A 462 6.42 -1.02 8.57
C ARG A 462 6.60 -0.10 7.36
N PHE A 463 7.74 -0.16 6.68
CA PHE A 463 8.01 0.71 5.54
C PHE A 463 7.22 0.30 4.30
N LEU A 464 7.21 -0.99 3.97
CA LEU A 464 6.43 -1.53 2.85
C LEU A 464 4.92 -1.26 3.01
N ALA A 465 4.38 -1.35 4.23
CA ALA A 465 2.97 -1.07 4.47
C ALA A 465 2.56 0.34 4.01
N MET A 466 3.42 1.35 4.23
CA MET A 466 3.21 2.71 3.74
C MET A 466 3.27 2.79 2.21
N LEU A 467 4.19 2.07 1.57
CA LEU A 467 4.31 2.05 0.11
C LEU A 467 3.12 1.39 -0.56
N LEU A 468 2.63 0.29 0.02
CA LEU A 468 1.44 -0.41 -0.47
C LEU A 468 0.17 0.43 -0.30
N ASP A 469 0.00 1.06 0.87
CA ASP A 469 -1.10 2.01 1.08
C ASP A 469 -1.04 3.15 0.06
N ARG A 470 0.13 3.77 -0.15
CA ARG A 470 0.33 4.79 -1.17
C ARG A 470 -0.05 4.29 -2.57
N MET A 471 0.46 3.13 -2.97
CA MET A 471 0.20 2.57 -4.30
C MET A 471 -1.29 2.30 -4.50
N ASP A 472 -1.94 1.59 -3.57
CA ASP A 472 -3.37 1.28 -3.65
C ASP A 472 -4.22 2.57 -3.66
N ARG A 473 -3.94 3.53 -2.75
CA ARG A 473 -4.75 4.75 -2.62
C ARG A 473 -4.65 5.65 -3.84
N MET A 474 -3.44 5.87 -4.37
CA MET A 474 -3.26 6.72 -5.55
C MET A 474 -3.84 6.09 -6.82
N SER A 475 -3.67 4.78 -6.99
CA SER A 475 -4.19 4.06 -8.14
C SER A 475 -5.72 3.93 -8.10
N MET A 476 -6.27 3.57 -6.94
CA MET A 476 -7.71 3.38 -6.80
C MET A 476 -8.50 4.70 -6.78
N ALA A 477 -7.88 5.81 -6.40
CA ALA A 477 -8.47 7.14 -6.58
C ALA A 477 -8.74 7.45 -8.07
N SER A 478 -8.04 6.77 -8.98
CA SER A 478 -8.24 6.85 -10.42
C SER A 478 -9.01 5.65 -11.00
N GLY A 479 -9.34 4.64 -10.20
CA GLY A 479 -9.97 3.39 -10.68
C GLY A 479 -9.01 2.52 -11.50
N LEU A 480 -7.73 2.44 -11.11
CA LEU A 480 -6.71 1.58 -11.69
C LEU A 480 -6.26 0.54 -10.68
N GLU A 481 -6.26 -0.73 -11.06
CA GLU A 481 -5.73 -1.82 -10.24
C GLU A 481 -4.21 -1.93 -10.41
N VAL A 482 -3.43 -1.87 -9.32
CA VAL A 482 -2.00 -2.18 -9.38
C VAL A 482 -1.71 -3.50 -8.67
N ARG A 483 -0.93 -4.35 -9.35
CA ARG A 483 -0.46 -5.67 -8.89
C ARG A 483 1.04 -5.63 -8.65
N VAL A 484 1.51 -6.45 -7.71
CA VAL A 484 2.87 -6.38 -7.16
C VAL A 484 3.54 -7.76 -7.12
N PRO A 485 4.06 -8.28 -8.24
CA PRO A 485 4.60 -9.64 -8.33
C PRO A 485 5.70 -9.98 -7.32
N PHE A 486 6.52 -9.01 -6.92
CA PHE A 486 7.55 -9.20 -5.87
C PHE A 486 6.96 -9.52 -4.50
N LEU A 487 5.67 -9.28 -4.31
CA LEU A 487 4.95 -9.54 -3.07
C LEU A 487 4.05 -10.79 -3.15
N ASP A 488 4.32 -11.70 -4.07
CA ASP A 488 3.81 -13.07 -3.95
C ASP A 488 4.39 -13.70 -2.67
N HIS A 489 3.51 -14.16 -1.78
CA HIS A 489 3.94 -14.65 -0.46
C HIS A 489 4.96 -15.79 -0.55
N ARG A 490 4.90 -16.65 -1.58
CA ARG A 490 5.85 -17.76 -1.80
C ARG A 490 7.27 -17.23 -2.05
N LEU A 491 7.38 -16.14 -2.84
CA LEU A 491 8.66 -15.46 -3.07
C LEU A 491 9.15 -14.78 -1.79
N VAL A 492 8.26 -14.06 -1.10
CA VAL A 492 8.60 -13.34 0.14
C VAL A 492 9.06 -14.31 1.23
N GLU A 493 8.34 -15.42 1.46
CA GLU A 493 8.70 -16.46 2.44
C GLU A 493 10.03 -17.13 2.11
N TYR A 494 10.27 -17.41 0.84
CA TYR A 494 11.54 -18.00 0.40
C TYR A 494 12.71 -17.05 0.61
N VAL A 495 12.58 -15.80 0.14
CA VAL A 495 13.64 -14.78 0.25
C VAL A 495 13.87 -14.37 1.71
N TRP A 496 12.85 -14.39 2.56
CA TRP A 496 13.00 -14.09 3.99
C TRP A 496 14.12 -14.90 4.63
N ASN A 497 14.21 -16.17 4.31
CA ASN A 497 15.15 -17.11 4.92
C ASN A 497 16.55 -17.14 4.26
N ILE A 498 16.74 -16.49 3.11
CA ILE A 498 18.05 -16.39 2.47
C ILE A 498 19.01 -15.55 3.34
N PRO A 499 20.24 -16.03 3.62
CA PRO A 499 21.23 -15.28 4.38
C PRO A 499 21.61 -13.93 3.72
N TRP A 500 21.99 -12.96 4.57
CA TRP A 500 22.37 -11.63 4.08
C TRP A 500 23.54 -11.66 3.09
N GLU A 501 24.53 -12.53 3.30
CA GLU A 501 25.69 -12.70 2.42
C GLU A 501 25.27 -13.07 1.00
N MET A 502 24.26 -13.91 0.86
CA MET A 502 23.69 -14.24 -0.45
C MET A 502 22.87 -13.09 -1.02
N LYS A 503 22.06 -12.38 -0.22
CA LYS A 503 21.28 -11.23 -0.70
C LYS A 503 22.18 -10.09 -1.17
N ASN A 504 23.32 -9.87 -0.49
CA ASN A 504 24.26 -8.77 -0.73
C ASN A 504 25.44 -9.19 -1.63
N LEU A 505 25.23 -10.10 -2.57
CA LEU A 505 26.27 -10.54 -3.49
C LEU A 505 27.03 -9.36 -4.11
N HIS A 506 28.34 -9.46 -4.16
CA HIS A 506 29.27 -8.44 -4.69
C HIS A 506 29.16 -7.09 -3.94
N ASN A 507 28.65 -7.11 -2.71
CA ASN A 507 28.37 -5.91 -1.90
C ASN A 507 27.51 -4.86 -2.65
N ARG A 508 26.53 -5.36 -3.43
CA ARG A 508 25.60 -4.54 -4.23
C ARG A 508 24.18 -4.63 -3.69
N GLU A 509 23.44 -3.53 -3.87
CA GLU A 509 22.00 -3.52 -3.62
C GLU A 509 21.29 -4.55 -4.48
N LYS A 510 20.49 -5.40 -3.83
CA LYS A 510 19.78 -6.53 -4.49
C LYS A 510 20.71 -7.45 -5.27
N GLY A 511 21.92 -7.72 -4.74
CA GLY A 511 22.96 -8.49 -5.45
C GLY A 511 22.49 -9.85 -5.93
N LEU A 512 21.77 -10.60 -5.07
CA LEU A 512 21.17 -11.88 -5.44
C LEU A 512 20.16 -11.74 -6.59
N LEU A 513 19.26 -10.77 -6.53
CA LEU A 513 18.26 -10.55 -7.59
C LEU A 513 18.94 -10.20 -8.92
N ARG A 514 19.99 -9.38 -8.90
CA ARG A 514 20.77 -9.04 -10.10
C ARG A 514 21.37 -10.28 -10.76
N GLU A 515 22.03 -11.12 -9.99
CA GLU A 515 22.62 -12.37 -10.51
C GLU A 515 21.56 -13.36 -10.99
N SER A 516 20.43 -13.48 -10.27
CA SER A 516 19.29 -14.32 -10.67
C SER A 516 18.69 -13.90 -12.02
N LEU A 517 18.78 -12.61 -12.38
CA LEU A 517 18.19 -12.05 -13.60
C LEU A 517 19.20 -11.88 -14.75
N LYS A 518 20.46 -12.20 -14.54
CA LYS A 518 21.52 -12.10 -15.55
C LYS A 518 21.21 -12.97 -16.76
N GLY A 519 21.26 -12.39 -17.96
CA GLY A 519 20.89 -13.07 -19.20
C GLY A 519 19.39 -13.12 -19.50
N TYR A 520 18.53 -12.68 -18.58
CA TYR A 520 17.07 -12.59 -18.77
C TYR A 520 16.58 -11.16 -19.03
N ILE A 521 17.29 -10.18 -18.48
CA ILE A 521 17.00 -8.76 -18.67
C ILE A 521 18.20 -8.05 -19.30
N PRO A 522 18.02 -6.84 -19.88
CA PRO A 522 19.10 -6.08 -20.47
C PRO A 522 20.29 -5.88 -19.53
N SER A 523 21.51 -6.10 -20.02
CA SER A 523 22.72 -6.02 -19.21
C SER A 523 22.93 -4.63 -18.59
N VAL A 524 22.56 -3.56 -19.29
CA VAL A 524 22.62 -2.19 -18.80
C VAL A 524 21.77 -1.99 -17.54
N VAL A 525 20.66 -2.73 -17.39
CA VAL A 525 19.80 -2.69 -16.20
C VAL A 525 20.43 -3.47 -15.04
N VAL A 526 21.04 -4.64 -15.34
CA VAL A 526 21.76 -5.43 -14.32
C VAL A 526 22.86 -4.61 -13.68
N GLU A 527 23.57 -3.79 -14.46
CA GLU A 527 24.71 -2.97 -13.98
C GLU A 527 24.28 -1.61 -13.40
N ARG A 528 23.06 -1.17 -13.62
CA ARG A 528 22.56 0.13 -13.14
C ARG A 528 22.54 0.21 -11.62
N LYS A 529 22.99 1.34 -11.04
CA LYS A 529 22.72 1.67 -9.63
C LYS A 529 21.23 1.92 -9.42
N LYS A 530 20.73 1.57 -8.23
CA LYS A 530 19.36 1.89 -7.83
C LYS A 530 19.14 3.41 -7.87
N SER A 531 18.04 3.82 -8.50
CA SER A 531 17.49 5.18 -8.41
C SER A 531 16.21 5.16 -7.58
N PRO A 532 15.94 6.17 -6.75
CA PRO A 532 14.65 6.33 -6.08
C PRO A 532 13.55 6.67 -7.09
N TYR A 533 12.31 6.70 -6.63
CA TYR A 533 11.18 7.24 -7.42
C TYR A 533 11.55 8.65 -7.92
N PRO A 534 11.29 8.99 -9.20
CA PRO A 534 11.66 10.29 -9.75
C PRO A 534 10.92 11.41 -9.02
N LYS A 535 11.61 12.53 -8.81
CA LYS A 535 11.03 13.76 -8.25
C LYS A 535 11.36 14.94 -9.15
N THR A 536 10.55 16.00 -9.04
CA THR A 536 10.82 17.23 -9.76
C THR A 536 12.03 17.97 -9.16
N HIS A 537 12.87 18.53 -10.03
CA HIS A 537 13.94 19.47 -9.68
C HIS A 537 13.53 20.92 -10.02
N ASN A 538 12.33 21.14 -10.55
CA ASN A 538 11.83 22.44 -10.93
C ASN A 538 11.49 23.27 -9.67
N PRO A 539 11.96 24.54 -9.58
CA PRO A 539 11.73 25.40 -8.42
C PRO A 539 10.27 25.83 -8.24
N VAL A 540 9.42 25.64 -9.25
CA VAL A 540 7.98 26.02 -9.21
C VAL A 540 7.26 25.33 -8.06
N PHE A 541 7.40 24.02 -7.90
CA PHE A 541 6.78 23.28 -6.79
C PHE A 541 7.17 23.87 -5.42
N ARG A 542 8.49 24.05 -5.18
CA ARG A 542 9.00 24.62 -3.93
C ARG A 542 8.44 26.00 -3.64
N LYS A 543 8.43 26.89 -4.64
CA LYS A 543 7.89 28.25 -4.53
C LYS A 543 6.41 28.22 -4.16
N LYS A 544 5.63 27.35 -4.79
CA LYS A 544 4.18 27.26 -4.61
C LYS A 544 3.83 26.77 -3.20
N VAL A 545 4.45 25.66 -2.73
CA VAL A 545 4.18 25.13 -1.38
C VAL A 545 4.68 26.05 -0.27
N LYS A 546 5.79 26.79 -0.50
CA LYS A 546 6.28 27.79 0.44
C LYS A 546 5.26 28.94 0.61
N GLY A 547 4.76 29.49 -0.50
CA GLY A 547 3.73 30.54 -0.47
C GLY A 547 2.43 30.08 0.18
N TRP A 548 1.99 28.87 -0.15
CA TRP A 548 0.78 28.29 0.43
C TRP A 548 0.88 28.08 1.96
N LEU A 549 2.02 27.57 2.43
CA LEU A 549 2.22 27.46 3.88
C LEU A 549 2.26 28.83 4.57
N GLN A 550 2.84 29.87 3.93
CA GLN A 550 2.78 31.24 4.47
C GLN A 550 1.34 31.73 4.62
N GLU A 551 0.50 31.53 3.60
CA GLU A 551 -0.92 31.89 3.66
C GLU A 551 -1.65 31.16 4.81
N ILE A 552 -1.34 29.88 5.04
CA ILE A 552 -1.93 29.10 6.14
C ILE A 552 -1.53 29.69 7.50
N ILE A 553 -0.26 30.00 7.73
CA ILE A 553 0.16 30.53 9.04
C ILE A 553 -0.24 31.99 9.27
N ASP A 554 -0.52 32.74 8.22
CA ASP A 554 -1.04 34.12 8.32
C ASP A 554 -2.55 34.17 8.54
N ASN A 555 -3.29 33.10 8.20
CA ASN A 555 -4.72 33.00 8.43
C ASN A 555 -5.01 32.52 9.87
N PRO A 556 -5.55 33.39 10.76
CA PRO A 556 -5.81 33.05 12.16
C PRO A 556 -6.85 31.93 12.36
N SER A 557 -7.62 31.61 11.31
CA SER A 557 -8.64 30.54 11.35
C SER A 557 -8.07 29.18 10.93
N SER A 558 -6.79 29.07 10.57
CA SER A 558 -6.16 27.80 10.17
C SER A 558 -6.08 26.83 11.35
N PRO A 559 -6.70 25.64 11.28
CA PRO A 559 -6.78 24.73 12.42
C PRO A 559 -5.42 24.17 12.85
N ILE A 560 -4.43 24.13 11.97
CA ILE A 560 -3.09 23.67 12.30
C ILE A 560 -2.40 24.56 13.35
N LEU A 561 -2.79 25.85 13.47
CA LEU A 561 -2.18 26.80 14.40
C LEU A 561 -2.28 26.37 15.88
N GLN A 562 -3.29 25.57 16.23
CA GLN A 562 -3.40 24.97 17.57
C GLN A 562 -2.35 23.89 17.87
N LEU A 563 -1.72 23.35 16.83
CA LEU A 563 -0.76 22.23 16.94
C LEU A 563 0.68 22.67 16.78
N ILE A 564 0.95 23.76 16.06
CA ILE A 564 2.31 24.18 15.69
C ILE A 564 2.86 25.32 16.55
N ASN A 565 4.19 25.44 16.56
CA ASN A 565 4.89 26.63 17.01
C ASN A 565 5.03 27.60 15.82
N ARG A 566 4.18 28.63 15.79
CA ARG A 566 4.13 29.57 14.66
C ARG A 566 5.49 30.22 14.37
N THR A 567 6.26 30.56 15.40
CA THR A 567 7.59 31.19 15.25
C THR A 567 8.57 30.26 14.56
N GLU A 568 8.61 28.99 14.97
CA GLU A 568 9.51 28.01 14.36
C GLU A 568 9.10 27.64 12.92
N VAL A 569 7.79 27.60 12.64
CA VAL A 569 7.32 27.40 11.27
C VAL A 569 7.60 28.62 10.39
N GLN A 570 7.51 29.86 10.92
CA GLN A 570 7.95 31.05 10.19
C GLN A 570 9.46 31.00 9.90
N ASN A 571 10.31 30.64 10.89
CA ASN A 571 11.72 30.45 10.69
C ASN A 571 12.03 29.41 9.62
N LEU A 572 11.28 28.30 9.60
CA LEU A 572 11.38 27.25 8.57
C LEU A 572 11.11 27.82 7.17
N ILE A 573 10.09 28.66 7.02
CA ILE A 573 9.74 29.34 5.77
C ILE A 573 10.84 30.34 5.37
N ASP A 574 11.31 31.17 6.29
CA ASP A 574 12.30 32.21 6.04
C ASP A 574 13.67 31.63 5.63
N THR A 575 14.08 30.55 6.27
CA THR A 575 15.31 29.79 5.93
C THR A 575 15.16 28.89 4.72
N ASP A 576 13.95 28.84 4.11
CA ASP A 576 13.62 27.96 2.98
C ASP A 576 13.85 26.47 3.30
N ALA A 577 13.65 26.10 4.57
CA ALA A 577 13.83 24.76 5.13
C ALA A 577 15.20 24.11 4.80
N ARG A 578 16.28 24.92 4.71
CA ARG A 578 17.63 24.43 4.33
C ARG A 578 18.18 23.39 5.30
N ASP A 579 17.82 23.48 6.58
CA ASP A 579 18.28 22.55 7.63
C ASP A 579 17.69 21.14 7.48
N TYR A 580 16.67 20.99 6.63
CA TYR A 580 16.03 19.70 6.32
C TYR A 580 16.58 19.07 5.01
N ASP A 581 17.79 19.43 4.60
CA ASP A 581 18.56 18.79 3.57
C ASP A 581 19.86 18.24 4.18
N PRO A 582 19.96 16.95 4.50
CA PRO A 582 19.25 15.78 3.92
C PRO A 582 17.84 15.53 4.45
N ALA A 583 17.09 14.66 3.72
CA ALA A 583 15.67 14.37 3.96
C ALA A 583 15.35 13.97 5.42
N TRP A 584 14.25 14.47 5.95
CA TRP A 584 13.73 14.16 7.28
C TRP A 584 12.98 12.83 7.34
N PHE A 585 12.54 12.33 6.18
CA PHE A 585 11.88 11.04 6.07
C PHE A 585 12.31 10.34 4.77
N SER A 586 12.73 9.06 4.90
CA SER A 586 13.22 8.25 3.79
C SER A 586 14.36 8.97 3.02
N GLN A 587 14.37 8.89 1.67
CA GLN A 587 15.32 9.53 0.79
C GLN A 587 14.73 10.75 0.05
N LEU A 588 13.41 10.91 0.09
CA LEU A 588 12.67 11.81 -0.79
C LEU A 588 12.10 13.04 -0.07
N MET A 589 11.82 12.97 1.23
CA MET A 589 11.13 14.02 1.96
C MET A 589 12.14 15.02 2.57
N GLY A 590 12.47 16.07 1.83
CA GLY A 590 13.29 17.20 2.27
C GLY A 590 12.45 18.42 2.70
N GLY A 591 13.04 19.62 2.64
CA GLY A 591 12.39 20.87 3.05
C GLY A 591 11.08 21.18 2.32
N PRO A 592 11.02 21.17 0.97
CA PRO A 592 9.77 21.42 0.24
C PRO A 592 8.65 20.43 0.59
N GLN A 593 9.02 19.18 0.84
CA GLN A 593 8.07 18.14 1.25
C GLN A 593 7.58 18.34 2.69
N LEU A 594 8.38 18.96 3.54
CA LEU A 594 7.94 19.35 4.89
C LEU A 594 6.89 20.46 4.85
N PHE A 595 7.07 21.49 3.99
CA PHE A 595 6.04 22.48 3.72
C PHE A 595 4.73 21.84 3.27
N ALA A 596 4.83 20.96 2.25
CA ALA A 596 3.67 20.25 1.72
C ALA A 596 2.99 19.35 2.76
N TYR A 597 3.76 18.72 3.65
CA TYR A 597 3.23 17.88 4.72
C TYR A 597 2.43 18.70 5.74
N LEU A 598 2.93 19.89 6.16
CA LEU A 598 2.21 20.80 7.03
C LEU A 598 0.92 21.33 6.37
N ILE A 599 0.96 21.63 5.07
CA ILE A 599 -0.22 21.99 4.29
C ILE A 599 -1.24 20.84 4.32
N GLN A 600 -0.81 19.62 4.05
CA GLN A 600 -1.69 18.45 4.09
C GLN A 600 -2.32 18.24 5.48
N ILE A 601 -1.59 18.48 6.57
CA ILE A 601 -2.15 18.41 7.92
C ILE A 601 -3.24 19.46 8.11
N ASN A 602 -3.02 20.71 7.69
CA ASN A 602 -4.05 21.75 7.77
C ASN A 602 -5.32 21.38 7.01
N GLU A 603 -5.16 20.93 5.76
CA GLU A 603 -6.26 20.55 4.90
C GLU A 603 -6.99 19.29 5.40
N TRP A 604 -6.27 18.36 6.02
CA TRP A 604 -6.82 17.18 6.67
C TRP A 604 -7.73 17.55 7.85
N LEU A 605 -7.26 18.45 8.72
CA LEU A 605 -8.04 18.97 9.85
C LEU A 605 -9.33 19.66 9.38
N LEU A 606 -9.25 20.46 8.31
CA LEU A 606 -10.40 21.14 7.71
C LEU A 606 -11.38 20.16 7.08
N LYS A 607 -10.88 19.29 6.21
CA LYS A 607 -11.72 18.40 5.37
C LYS A 607 -12.56 17.43 6.16
N TYR A 608 -11.95 16.87 7.19
CA TYR A 608 -12.62 15.87 8.04
C TYR A 608 -13.27 16.52 9.28
N ASN A 609 -13.18 17.85 9.43
CA ASN A 609 -13.67 18.58 10.62
C ASN A 609 -13.19 17.90 11.92
N ILE A 610 -11.87 17.66 11.99
CA ILE A 610 -11.27 16.84 13.04
C ILE A 610 -11.34 17.53 14.39
N LYS A 611 -11.81 16.80 15.38
CA LYS A 611 -11.76 17.19 16.80
C LYS A 611 -10.53 16.56 17.45
N ILE A 612 -9.67 17.36 18.03
CA ILE A 612 -8.57 16.90 18.88
C ILE A 612 -9.12 16.66 20.29
N VAL A 613 -8.93 15.43 20.83
CA VAL A 613 -9.50 14.99 22.11
C VAL A 613 -8.45 14.46 23.07
#